data_904b7932b074bbbcab891bb33966955b
#
_entry.id   904b7932b074bbbcab891bb33966955b
#
_cell.length_a   1.000
_cell.length_b   1.000
_cell.length_c   1.000
_cell.angle_alpha   90.00
_cell.angle_beta   90.00
_cell.angle_gamma   90.00
#
_symmetry.space_group_name_H-M   'P 1'
#
loop_
_entity.id
_entity.type
_entity.pdbx_description
1 polymer ?
#
loop_
_entity_poly.entity_id
_entity_poly.type
_entity_poly.pdbx_seq_one_letter_code
_entity_poly.pdbx_strand_id
1 'polypeptide(L)'
;MDKFFQRGGVLTAEPLITESXHLSEAVRKGCFLHIRTGRLSSGSRQFRLPECASERCRSLDRYKCAAESDRKRRPPGPLSAENTDSLPFSAPDNVCKHRDLRQPKTLAXRLXHRPRKPNPVTMKISTGKGTISLPVLLAIWSVSAVTSLPGLAVSPILGDLNTIFPSASDLEIQMLTSLPSLLIIPFVLLSGKLSVGRDKLRILVVGLVIFLLSGIACLFIRNITALILVSCILGIGAGMIIPLSTGLVVAYFTGEYRVRQLGYSSSINNLTLVLATALSGYLANIDWHLSFLVYTLPAVSLVLSPFLHRQRSTPEPAASDQMRNKTIDRPKLVRLMALYFFITYAALTITFYAAFLVDGYHLPKAFSGVLISLFFLAIMAPGLILDRIIGIFKGYTNVAAIAMIGAGLFCFGIFRDRGMLVVGASLAGFGYGLMQPLIYDKTAIIAPPRAATLALSFVMAVNYLAIMLCPFLIDTFTRHTALHGDRVPFLLNGMLTAGLALLAFRHRDDFTLGLDASYYKR
;
A
#
# COMPACT_ATOMS: atom_id res chain seq x y z
N MET A 1 21.40 14.82 -28.11
CA MET A 1 22.83 14.47 -28.09
C MET A 1 23.73 15.41 -28.87
N ASP A 2 23.27 16.62 -29.22
CA ASP A 2 24.02 17.55 -30.09
C ASP A 2 24.27 18.92 -29.46
N LYS A 3 24.84 18.94 -28.24
CA LYS A 3 25.32 20.21 -27.64
C LYS A 3 26.52 20.04 -26.69
N PHE A 4 27.42 19.11 -27.01
CA PHE A 4 28.60 18.91 -26.15
C PHE A 4 29.94 18.88 -26.94
N PHE A 5 29.96 19.38 -28.17
CA PHE A 5 31.19 19.45 -28.96
C PHE A 5 31.45 20.87 -29.50
N GLN A 6 31.84 21.74 -28.60
CA GLN A 6 32.58 22.96 -29.01
C GLN A 6 33.40 23.52 -27.84
N ARG A 7 34.60 22.98 -27.68
CA ARG A 7 35.81 23.73 -27.24
C ARG A 7 37.01 22.78 -27.34
N GLY A 8 37.88 23.10 -28.24
CA GLY A 8 38.98 22.27 -28.68
C GLY A 8 40.09 22.07 -27.65
N GLY A 9 40.62 20.90 -27.70
CA GLY A 9 41.84 20.45 -27.06
C GLY A 9 42.26 19.16 -27.72
N VAL A 10 43.16 19.22 -28.67
CA VAL A 10 43.75 18.07 -29.37
C VAL A 10 44.59 17.30 -28.36
N LEU A 11 44.19 16.08 -28.03
CA LEU A 11 45.04 15.11 -27.33
C LEU A 11 45.46 14.03 -28.33
N THR A 12 46.74 14.00 -28.63
CA THR A 12 47.38 12.95 -29.44
C THR A 12 47.32 11.61 -28.71
N ALA A 13 46.75 10.62 -29.36
CA ALA A 13 46.60 9.27 -28.86
C ALA A 13 47.74 8.38 -29.33
N GLU A 14 48.48 7.83 -28.39
CA GLU A 14 49.13 6.51 -28.47
C GLU A 14 49.77 6.16 -27.12
N PRO A 15 49.85 4.90 -26.68
CA PRO A 15 49.12 3.69 -27.04
C PRO A 15 48.38 3.07 -25.85
N LEU A 16 47.12 2.76 -25.97
CA LEU A 16 46.39 2.02 -24.96
C LEU A 16 45.45 0.97 -25.63
N ILE A 17 46.07 0.02 -26.33
CA ILE A 17 45.29 -1.02 -27.01
C ILE A 17 45.09 -2.27 -26.11
N THR A 18 45.82 -2.41 -24.99
CA THR A 18 45.76 -3.61 -24.14
C THR A 18 44.75 -3.56 -22.98
N GLU A 19 44.15 -2.39 -22.71
CA GLU A 19 43.19 -2.29 -21.57
C GLU A 19 41.71 -2.34 -21.97
N SER A 20 41.44 -2.37 -23.22
CA SER A 20 40.06 -2.35 -23.71
C SER A 20 39.21 -3.64 -23.50
N UNK A 21 39.94 -4.47 -23.29
CA UNK A 21 39.29 -5.68 -23.13
C UNK A 21 38.71 -5.86 -21.81
N HIS A 22 39.32 -5.44 -20.90
CA HIS A 22 38.82 -5.52 -19.54
C HIS A 22 37.67 -4.53 -19.27
N LEU A 23 37.64 -3.42 -19.93
CA LEU A 23 36.56 -2.43 -19.84
C LEU A 23 35.24 -2.91 -20.47
N SER A 24 35.31 -3.66 -21.56
CA SER A 24 34.09 -4.19 -22.20
C SER A 24 33.42 -5.29 -21.37
N GLU A 25 34.19 -6.01 -20.56
CA GLU A 25 33.66 -7.06 -19.69
C GLU A 25 33.05 -6.47 -18.40
N ALA A 26 33.55 -5.35 -17.91
CA ALA A 26 33.00 -4.63 -16.77
C ALA A 26 31.65 -3.96 -17.09
N VAL A 27 31.51 -3.42 -18.31
CA VAL A 27 30.25 -2.79 -18.77
C VAL A 27 29.15 -3.85 -19.00
N ARG A 28 29.52 -5.04 -19.47
CA ARG A 28 28.56 -6.16 -19.62
C ARG A 28 28.04 -6.72 -18.28
N LYS A 29 28.76 -6.49 -17.18
CA LYS A 29 28.37 -6.95 -15.83
C LYS A 29 27.61 -5.89 -15.01
N GLY A 30 27.27 -4.75 -15.58
CA GLY A 30 26.39 -3.73 -14.99
C GLY A 30 27.02 -2.85 -13.91
N CYS A 31 28.34 -2.64 -13.94
CA CYS A 31 29.00 -1.70 -13.04
C CYS A 31 29.07 -0.29 -13.66
N PHE A 32 28.41 0.66 -13.02
CA PHE A 32 28.51 2.09 -13.41
C PHE A 32 29.74 2.74 -12.75
N LEU A 33 30.62 3.29 -13.58
CA LEU A 33 31.78 4.04 -13.10
C LEU A 33 31.39 5.50 -12.86
N HIS A 34 31.48 5.97 -11.64
CA HIS A 34 31.30 7.38 -11.30
C HIS A 34 32.68 8.03 -11.08
N ILE A 35 33.08 8.87 -12.04
CA ILE A 35 34.37 9.60 -11.97
C ILE A 35 34.12 10.98 -11.33
N ARG A 36 34.66 11.18 -10.13
CA ARG A 36 34.64 12.48 -9.45
C ARG A 36 36.03 13.14 -9.59
N THR A 37 36.07 14.25 -10.26
CA THR A 37 37.32 15.03 -10.38
C THR A 37 37.43 16.09 -9.28
N GLY A 38 38.43 15.97 -8.43
CA GLY A 38 38.75 16.98 -7.42
C GLY A 38 40.01 17.76 -7.83
N ARG A 39 39.97 19.08 -7.70
CA ARG A 39 41.15 19.95 -7.90
C ARG A 39 42.02 19.97 -6.63
N LEU A 40 43.30 19.65 -6.79
CA LEU A 40 44.32 19.89 -5.79
C LEU A 40 45.30 20.97 -6.31
N SER A 41 45.79 21.78 -5.37
CA SER A 41 46.53 23.03 -5.64
C SER A 41 48.03 22.87 -5.99
N SER A 42 48.49 21.68 -6.34
CA SER A 42 49.88 21.47 -6.81
C SER A 42 49.92 20.40 -7.90
N GLY A 43 50.50 20.75 -8.97
CA GLY A 43 50.50 20.17 -10.31
C GLY A 43 50.85 18.71 -10.57
N SER A 44 50.46 17.78 -9.73
CA SER A 44 50.61 16.35 -10.01
C SER A 44 49.25 15.63 -9.88
N ARG A 45 48.82 14.97 -10.96
CA ARG A 45 47.59 14.16 -10.99
C ARG A 45 47.90 12.74 -10.51
N GLN A 46 47.42 12.39 -9.32
CA GLN A 46 47.37 11.02 -8.90
C GLN A 46 45.97 10.46 -9.14
N PHE A 47 45.90 9.36 -9.88
CA PHE A 47 44.67 8.59 -10.10
C PHE A 47 44.47 7.65 -8.89
N ARG A 48 43.38 7.85 -8.15
CA ARG A 48 42.93 6.85 -7.18
C ARG A 48 41.85 5.96 -7.84
N LEU A 49 42.02 4.68 -7.69
CA LEU A 49 41.03 3.69 -8.14
C LEU A 49 39.72 3.86 -7.34
N PRO A 50 38.55 3.77 -7.99
CA PRO A 50 37.28 3.95 -7.33
C PRO A 50 36.93 2.78 -6.41
N GLU A 51 36.36 3.06 -5.24
CA GLU A 51 35.81 2.05 -4.32
C GLU A 51 34.55 1.41 -4.95
N CYS A 52 34.57 0.09 -5.03
CA CYS A 52 33.44 -0.69 -5.50
C CYS A 52 32.35 -0.82 -4.41
N ALA A 53 31.13 -0.37 -4.74
CA ALA A 53 30.00 -0.32 -3.80
C ALA A 53 29.14 -1.59 -3.76
N SER A 54 29.55 -2.70 -4.39
CA SER A 54 28.75 -3.94 -4.35
C SER A 54 29.41 -5.04 -3.51
N GLU A 55 28.60 -5.78 -2.76
CA GLU A 55 29.05 -6.84 -1.85
C GLU A 55 29.85 -7.97 -2.53
N ARG A 56 29.68 -8.17 -3.84
CA ARG A 56 30.42 -9.18 -4.60
C ARG A 56 31.88 -8.76 -4.91
N CYS A 57 32.18 -7.47 -4.89
CA CYS A 57 33.56 -7.00 -5.06
C CYS A 57 34.36 -7.10 -3.76
N ARG A 58 33.72 -7.04 -2.58
CA ARG A 58 34.39 -7.14 -1.29
C ARG A 58 34.99 -8.52 -1.00
N SER A 59 34.49 -9.58 -1.63
CA SER A 59 35.05 -10.91 -1.42
C SER A 59 36.37 -11.14 -2.18
N LEU A 60 36.58 -10.42 -3.28
CA LEU A 60 37.84 -10.51 -4.06
C LEU A 60 39.00 -9.71 -3.43
N ASP A 61 38.70 -8.62 -2.72
CA ASP A 61 39.72 -7.83 -2.03
C ASP A 61 40.29 -8.55 -0.79
N ARG A 62 39.52 -9.42 -0.14
CA ARG A 62 40.01 -10.23 0.99
C ARG A 62 41.09 -11.24 0.59
N TYR A 63 41.00 -11.77 -0.63
CA TYR A 63 42.03 -12.70 -1.14
C TYR A 63 43.32 -12.01 -1.55
N LYS A 64 43.28 -10.75 -1.99
CA LYS A 64 44.49 -9.96 -2.31
C LYS A 64 45.22 -9.48 -1.06
N CYS A 65 44.52 -9.09 0.00
CA CYS A 65 45.15 -8.69 1.27
C CYS A 65 45.82 -9.86 2.00
N ALA A 66 45.27 -11.08 1.89
CA ALA A 66 45.90 -12.28 2.48
C ALA A 66 47.20 -12.69 1.76
N ALA A 67 47.26 -12.46 0.46
CA ALA A 67 48.49 -12.79 -0.34
C ALA A 67 49.60 -11.78 -0.13
N GLU A 68 49.28 -10.55 0.27
CA GLU A 68 50.28 -9.47 0.44
C GLU A 68 50.81 -9.42 1.89
N SER A 69 50.11 -10.01 2.87
CA SER A 69 50.58 -10.10 4.26
C SER A 69 51.63 -11.22 4.43
N ASP A 70 51.64 -12.22 3.55
CA ASP A 70 52.60 -13.32 3.61
C ASP A 70 53.99 -13.00 3.02
N ARG A 71 54.10 -11.88 2.27
CA ARG A 71 55.36 -11.41 1.67
C ARG A 71 56.19 -10.49 2.56
N LYS A 72 55.71 -10.07 3.72
CA LYS A 72 56.38 -9.08 4.59
C LYS A 72 56.93 -9.66 5.89
N ARG A 73 57.09 -11.00 6.01
CA ARG A 73 57.71 -11.60 7.18
C ARG A 73 58.95 -12.42 6.78
N ARG A 74 60.07 -11.73 6.63
CA ARG A 74 61.41 -12.33 6.80
C ARG A 74 62.30 -11.33 7.55
N PRO A 75 62.90 -11.74 8.68
CA PRO A 75 63.84 -10.90 9.46
C PRO A 75 65.30 -11.14 9.06
N PRO A 76 66.19 -10.23 9.34
CA PRO A 76 67.65 -10.48 9.28
C PRO A 76 68.16 -11.08 10.58
N GLY A 77 69.05 -12.08 10.49
CA GLY A 77 69.86 -12.52 11.60
C GLY A 77 71.12 -11.67 11.74
N PRO A 78 72.17 -12.02 12.53
CA PRO A 78 72.32 -13.07 13.54
C PRO A 78 73.01 -12.60 14.84
N LEU A 79 73.49 -13.59 15.65
CA LEU A 79 74.43 -13.56 16.80
C LEU A 79 73.73 -13.58 18.17
N SER A 80 74.07 -14.40 19.11
CA SER A 80 75.20 -15.21 19.50
C SER A 80 74.82 -16.19 20.63
N ALA A 81 75.47 -17.29 20.60
CA ALA A 81 75.85 -18.26 21.64
C ALA A 81 75.30 -18.16 23.09
N GLU A 82 74.81 -19.22 23.64
CA GLU A 82 75.49 -20.08 24.63
C GLU A 82 74.52 -20.96 25.46
N ASN A 83 74.91 -22.20 25.54
CA ASN A 83 74.77 -23.21 26.63
C ASN A 83 73.38 -23.71 27.05
N THR A 84 73.22 -24.91 26.88
CA THR A 84 73.46 -26.21 27.50
C THR A 84 72.21 -26.84 28.12
N ASP A 85 72.14 -28.10 27.82
CA ASP A 85 71.68 -29.24 28.60
C ASP A 85 70.25 -29.81 28.42
N SER A 86 70.34 -31.02 27.94
CA SER A 86 69.69 -32.30 28.32
C SER A 86 68.31 -32.64 27.77
N LEU A 87 68.25 -33.42 26.79
CA LEU A 87 67.66 -34.78 26.49
C LEU A 87 66.45 -35.22 27.35
N PRO A 88 65.60 -36.20 26.94
CA PRO A 88 65.45 -36.88 25.61
C PRO A 88 64.00 -37.26 25.19
N PHE A 89 63.88 -37.67 23.95
CA PHE A 89 63.06 -38.81 23.44
C PHE A 89 61.54 -38.74 23.57
N SER A 90 60.78 -38.82 22.50
CA SER A 90 60.52 -39.98 21.67
C SER A 90 59.59 -39.63 20.51
N ALA A 91 59.89 -40.12 19.33
CA ALA A 91 58.97 -40.20 18.18
C ALA A 91 58.19 -41.50 18.21
N PRO A 92 57.05 -41.58 17.53
CA PRO A 92 56.91 -42.72 16.66
C PRO A 92 56.45 -42.36 15.25
N ASP A 93 57.07 -43.08 14.34
CA ASP A 93 56.80 -43.18 12.94
C ASP A 93 55.34 -43.58 12.65
N ASN A 94 54.77 -42.99 11.63
CA ASN A 94 53.68 -43.63 10.93
C ASN A 94 53.85 -43.52 9.41
N VAL A 95 54.16 -44.64 8.87
CA VAL A 95 54.37 -45.04 7.49
C VAL A 95 53.09 -44.81 6.67
N CYS A 96 53.21 -44.03 5.60
CA CYS A 96 52.19 -44.01 4.54
C CYS A 96 52.26 -45.30 3.73
N LYS A 97 51.28 -46.17 3.90
CA LYS A 97 51.06 -47.32 2.99
C LYS A 97 50.15 -46.88 1.85
N HIS A 98 50.70 -46.91 0.66
CA HIS A 98 49.93 -46.93 -0.59
C HIS A 98 49.03 -48.16 -0.60
N ARG A 99 47.72 -47.92 -0.78
CA ARG A 99 46.77 -48.99 -1.05
C ARG A 99 46.06 -48.69 -2.36
N ASP A 100 46.31 -49.53 -3.35
CA ASP A 100 45.59 -49.56 -4.61
C ASP A 100 44.10 -49.77 -4.38
N LEU A 101 43.29 -48.81 -4.80
CA LEU A 101 41.84 -48.93 -4.79
C LEU A 101 41.33 -49.25 -6.18
N ARG A 102 40.93 -50.50 -6.36
CA ARG A 102 40.11 -50.96 -7.48
C ARG A 102 38.79 -50.21 -7.49
N GLN A 103 38.44 -49.62 -8.61
CA GLN A 103 37.16 -49.00 -8.86
C GLN A 103 36.02 -50.03 -8.90
N PRO A 104 34.91 -49.84 -8.15
CA PRO A 104 33.67 -50.55 -8.47
C PRO A 104 32.86 -49.71 -9.46
N LYS A 105 32.49 -50.37 -10.53
CA LYS A 105 31.56 -49.87 -11.55
C LYS A 105 30.18 -49.61 -10.89
N THR A 106 29.78 -48.38 -10.74
CA THR A 106 28.37 -48.03 -10.50
C THR A 106 27.84 -47.14 -11.61
N LEU A 107 27.42 -47.84 -12.67
CA LEU A 107 26.70 -47.28 -13.81
C LEU A 107 25.19 -47.36 -13.53
N ALA A 108 24.73 -46.71 -12.51
CA ALA A 108 23.31 -46.72 -12.19
C ALA A 108 22.77 -45.44 -11.52
N UNK A 109 23.32 -44.39 -11.79
CA UNK A 109 22.77 -43.25 -11.21
C UNK A 109 22.61 -42.09 -12.14
N ARG A 110 22.53 -42.54 -13.20
CA ARG A 110 22.32 -41.44 -14.17
C ARG A 110 20.89 -41.35 -14.71
N LEU A 111 19.96 -41.96 -14.03
CA LEU A 111 18.56 -41.89 -14.46
C LEU A 111 17.62 -41.33 -13.35
N UNK A 112 17.82 -40.16 -13.27
CA UNK A 112 16.88 -39.49 -12.56
C UNK A 112 17.07 -38.02 -12.56
N HIS A 113 17.63 -37.71 -13.37
CA HIS A 113 17.48 -36.28 -13.64
C HIS A 113 16.25 -36.16 -14.52
N ARG A 114 15.05 -36.23 -13.94
CA ARG A 114 13.85 -35.68 -14.58
C ARG A 114 14.18 -34.23 -14.95
N PRO A 115 14.09 -33.86 -16.21
CA PRO A 115 14.22 -32.45 -16.55
C PRO A 115 13.18 -31.69 -15.74
N ARG A 116 13.61 -30.77 -14.88
CA ARG A 116 12.71 -29.81 -14.24
C ARG A 116 11.90 -29.20 -15.38
N LYS A 117 10.59 -29.45 -15.38
CA LYS A 117 9.66 -28.77 -16.28
C LYS A 117 10.02 -27.27 -16.23
N PRO A 118 10.20 -26.61 -17.36
CA PRO A 118 10.47 -25.19 -17.36
C PRO A 118 9.37 -24.53 -16.53
N ASN A 119 9.76 -23.85 -15.46
CA ASN A 119 8.83 -23.09 -14.66
C ASN A 119 8.09 -22.16 -15.62
N PRO A 120 6.76 -22.13 -15.60
CA PRO A 120 6.02 -21.14 -16.39
C PRO A 120 6.64 -19.78 -16.08
N VAL A 121 6.83 -18.97 -17.10
CA VAL A 121 7.38 -17.61 -17.00
C VAL A 121 6.45 -16.83 -16.07
N THR A 122 6.68 -16.98 -14.76
CA THR A 122 5.92 -16.24 -13.75
C THR A 122 6.43 -14.82 -13.78
N MET A 123 5.60 -13.93 -14.29
CA MET A 123 5.87 -12.49 -14.27
C MET A 123 6.21 -12.08 -12.81
N LYS A 124 7.44 -11.66 -12.61
CA LYS A 124 7.96 -11.24 -11.29
C LYS A 124 7.79 -9.73 -11.14
N ILE A 125 7.15 -9.31 -10.07
CA ILE A 125 6.79 -7.92 -9.77
C ILE A 125 7.66 -7.44 -8.61
N SER A 126 8.34 -6.32 -8.79
CA SER A 126 9.20 -5.73 -7.75
C SER A 126 8.38 -5.17 -6.59
N THR A 127 8.85 -5.39 -5.36
CA THR A 127 8.18 -4.95 -4.13
C THR A 127 8.98 -3.92 -3.34
N GLY A 128 10.21 -3.60 -3.79
CA GLY A 128 11.15 -2.78 -3.02
C GLY A 128 11.98 -3.59 -2.01
N LYS A 129 11.52 -4.79 -1.62
CA LYS A 129 12.27 -5.76 -0.78
C LYS A 129 12.69 -7.01 -1.55
N GLY A 130 12.13 -7.22 -2.73
CA GLY A 130 12.31 -8.42 -3.52
C GLY A 130 11.30 -8.48 -4.66
N THR A 131 10.88 -9.68 -5.04
CA THR A 131 9.87 -9.87 -6.10
C THR A 131 8.77 -10.83 -5.65
N ILE A 132 7.55 -10.58 -6.10
CA ILE A 132 6.40 -11.47 -5.90
C ILE A 132 5.90 -11.96 -7.26
N SER A 133 5.18 -13.07 -7.26
CA SER A 133 4.53 -13.61 -8.46
C SER A 133 3.18 -12.92 -8.70
N LEU A 134 2.72 -12.90 -9.94
CA LEU A 134 1.43 -12.32 -10.34
C LEU A 134 0.24 -12.88 -9.52
N PRO A 135 0.11 -14.21 -9.26
CA PRO A 135 -0.99 -14.70 -8.42
C PRO A 135 -1.04 -14.11 -7.02
N VAL A 136 0.11 -13.79 -6.40
CA VAL A 136 0.17 -13.13 -5.09
C VAL A 136 -0.38 -11.71 -5.19
N LEU A 137 -0.01 -10.97 -6.25
CA LEU A 137 -0.52 -9.62 -6.47
C LEU A 137 -2.05 -9.64 -6.68
N LEU A 138 -2.54 -10.57 -7.51
CA LEU A 138 -3.96 -10.74 -7.75
C LEU A 138 -4.72 -11.10 -6.47
N ALA A 139 -4.12 -11.92 -5.60
CA ALA A 139 -4.69 -12.24 -4.28
C ALA A 139 -4.81 -11.00 -3.40
N ILE A 140 -3.78 -10.13 -3.37
CA ILE A 140 -3.80 -8.86 -2.61
C ILE A 140 -4.91 -7.94 -3.17
N TRP A 141 -5.00 -7.80 -4.49
CA TRP A 141 -5.99 -6.94 -5.15
C TRP A 141 -7.42 -7.47 -4.98
N SER A 142 -7.62 -8.79 -5.00
CA SER A 142 -8.95 -9.40 -4.77
C SER A 142 -9.47 -9.11 -3.36
N VAL A 143 -8.59 -9.14 -2.34
CA VAL A 143 -8.96 -8.78 -0.97
C VAL A 143 -9.32 -7.28 -0.91
N SER A 144 -8.58 -6.42 -1.62
CA SER A 144 -8.89 -4.98 -1.68
C SER A 144 -10.26 -4.71 -2.31
N ALA A 145 -10.63 -5.48 -3.33
CA ALA A 145 -11.91 -5.36 -4.02
C ALA A 145 -13.13 -5.58 -3.09
N VAL A 146 -12.96 -6.40 -2.07
CA VAL A 146 -14.07 -6.77 -1.14
C VAL A 146 -14.37 -5.66 -0.12
N THR A 147 -13.40 -4.79 0.19
CA THR A 147 -13.45 -3.91 1.37
C THR A 147 -14.49 -2.80 1.33
N SER A 148 -14.99 -2.38 0.15
CA SER A 148 -16.04 -1.35 0.00
C SER A 148 -17.45 -1.90 -0.12
N LEU A 149 -17.62 -3.22 -0.28
CA LEU A 149 -18.94 -3.81 -0.54
C LEU A 149 -19.93 -3.62 0.62
N PRO A 150 -19.51 -3.74 1.91
CA PRO A 150 -20.46 -3.67 3.03
C PRO A 150 -21.18 -2.32 3.09
N GLY A 151 -22.48 -2.36 3.20
CA GLY A 151 -23.35 -1.22 3.42
C GLY A 151 -23.74 -0.42 2.17
N LEU A 152 -22.92 -0.41 1.13
CA LEU A 152 -23.17 0.44 -0.04
C LEU A 152 -23.55 -0.34 -1.32
N ALA A 153 -23.07 -1.58 -1.44
CA ALA A 153 -23.28 -2.36 -2.67
C ALA A 153 -24.76 -2.65 -2.98
N VAL A 154 -25.60 -2.76 -1.95
CA VAL A 154 -27.04 -3.03 -2.09
C VAL A 154 -27.90 -1.78 -1.88
N SER A 155 -27.32 -0.60 -1.78
CA SER A 155 -28.09 0.63 -1.59
C SER A 155 -29.13 0.88 -2.72
N PRO A 156 -28.94 0.46 -3.98
CA PRO A 156 -29.97 0.65 -5.01
C PRO A 156 -31.32 0.00 -4.70
N ILE A 157 -31.35 -1.10 -3.95
CA ILE A 157 -32.62 -1.81 -3.66
C ILE A 157 -33.35 -1.32 -2.42
N LEU A 158 -32.75 -0.41 -1.64
CA LEU A 158 -33.37 0.08 -0.37
C LEU A 158 -34.75 0.71 -0.59
N GLY A 159 -34.92 1.42 -1.71
CA GLY A 159 -36.21 2.03 -2.07
C GLY A 159 -37.28 0.99 -2.41
N ASP A 160 -36.88 -0.11 -3.04
CA ASP A 160 -37.80 -1.18 -3.43
C ASP A 160 -38.19 -2.06 -2.24
N LEU A 161 -37.36 -2.14 -1.18
CA LEU A 161 -37.64 -2.94 0.00
C LEU A 161 -38.92 -2.46 0.75
N ASN A 162 -39.28 -1.17 0.63
CA ASN A 162 -40.55 -0.65 1.16
C ASN A 162 -41.76 -1.32 0.51
N THR A 163 -41.68 -1.66 -0.78
CA THR A 163 -42.77 -2.34 -1.49
C THR A 163 -42.78 -3.84 -1.24
N ILE A 164 -41.60 -4.42 -0.98
CA ILE A 164 -41.42 -5.87 -0.73
C ILE A 164 -41.83 -6.21 0.70
N PHE A 165 -41.53 -5.33 1.67
CA PHE A 165 -41.85 -5.50 3.09
C PHE A 165 -42.76 -4.34 3.56
N PRO A 166 -44.05 -4.33 3.19
CA PRO A 166 -44.95 -3.22 3.55
C PRO A 166 -45.17 -3.04 5.06
N SER A 167 -44.87 -4.07 5.86
CA SER A 167 -44.97 -4.03 7.31
C SER A 167 -43.71 -3.48 7.99
N ALA A 168 -42.59 -3.34 7.25
CA ALA A 168 -41.33 -2.82 7.79
C ALA A 168 -41.36 -1.30 7.81
N SER A 169 -40.85 -0.72 8.89
CA SER A 169 -40.65 0.72 8.99
C SER A 169 -39.45 1.17 8.14
N ASP A 170 -39.46 2.41 7.70
CA ASP A 170 -38.31 3.03 7.00
C ASP A 170 -37.01 2.91 7.81
N LEU A 171 -37.13 2.94 9.13
CA LEU A 171 -35.98 2.77 10.03
C LEU A 171 -35.39 1.35 9.92
N GLU A 172 -36.22 0.30 9.89
CA GLU A 172 -35.77 -1.08 9.73
C GLU A 172 -35.04 -1.30 8.40
N ILE A 173 -35.55 -0.69 7.31
CA ILE A 173 -34.91 -0.77 5.98
C ILE A 173 -33.56 -0.07 6.00
N GLN A 174 -33.46 1.12 6.63
CA GLN A 174 -32.18 1.82 6.78
C GLN A 174 -31.19 1.07 7.66
N MET A 175 -31.65 0.32 8.66
CA MET A 175 -30.80 -0.51 9.52
C MET A 175 -30.05 -1.59 8.73
N LEU A 176 -30.56 -2.01 7.56
CA LEU A 176 -29.91 -2.99 6.70
C LEU A 176 -28.50 -2.56 6.24
N THR A 177 -28.29 -1.25 6.11
CA THR A 177 -26.98 -0.68 5.71
C THR A 177 -26.23 -0.03 6.87
N SER A 178 -26.94 0.58 7.80
CA SER A 178 -26.32 1.33 8.90
C SER A 178 -25.77 0.44 10.01
N LEU A 179 -26.47 -0.64 10.40
CA LEU A 179 -26.00 -1.55 11.45
C LEU A 179 -24.73 -2.32 11.07
N PRO A 180 -24.61 -2.88 9.85
CA PRO A 180 -23.33 -3.46 9.41
C PRO A 180 -22.18 -2.45 9.50
N SER A 181 -22.41 -1.22 9.05
CA SER A 181 -21.40 -0.14 9.08
C SER A 181 -20.96 0.19 10.51
N LEU A 182 -21.89 0.21 11.45
CA LEU A 182 -21.61 0.41 12.88
C LEU A 182 -20.75 -0.72 13.44
N LEU A 183 -21.06 -1.97 13.08
CA LEU A 183 -20.33 -3.15 13.56
C LEU A 183 -18.92 -3.26 12.95
N ILE A 184 -18.68 -2.67 11.78
CA ILE A 184 -17.33 -2.61 11.19
C ILE A 184 -16.34 -1.97 12.19
N ILE A 185 -16.72 -0.90 12.91
CA ILE A 185 -15.81 -0.13 13.79
C ILE A 185 -15.14 -1.02 14.85
N PRO A 186 -15.87 -1.70 15.74
CA PRO A 186 -15.23 -2.53 16.77
C PRO A 186 -14.45 -3.70 16.19
N PHE A 187 -14.90 -4.29 15.08
CA PHE A 187 -14.22 -5.44 14.48
C PHE A 187 -12.98 -5.06 13.67
N VAL A 188 -12.91 -3.85 13.12
CA VAL A 188 -11.67 -3.27 12.56
C VAL A 188 -10.61 -3.16 13.66
N LEU A 189 -10.96 -2.63 14.84
CA LEU A 189 -10.05 -2.48 15.98
C LEU A 189 -9.63 -3.84 16.53
N LEU A 190 -10.57 -4.77 16.67
CA LEU A 190 -10.31 -6.14 17.15
C LEU A 190 -9.35 -6.87 16.20
N SER A 191 -9.60 -6.80 14.90
CA SER A 191 -8.75 -7.40 13.87
C SER A 191 -7.33 -6.83 13.91
N GLY A 192 -7.20 -5.50 14.03
CA GLY A 192 -5.92 -4.83 14.20
C GLY A 192 -5.16 -5.32 15.42
N LYS A 193 -5.82 -5.44 16.58
CA LYS A 193 -5.24 -5.94 17.84
C LYS A 193 -4.79 -7.41 17.70
N LEU A 194 -5.64 -8.25 17.15
CA LEU A 194 -5.34 -9.68 16.93
C LEU A 194 -4.16 -9.87 15.96
N SER A 195 -4.00 -8.99 14.98
CA SER A 195 -2.95 -9.07 13.95
C SER A 195 -1.53 -8.89 14.50
N VAL A 196 -1.38 -8.35 15.71
CA VAL A 196 -0.06 -8.16 16.36
C VAL A 196 0.48 -9.50 16.88
N GLY A 197 -0.39 -10.34 17.45
CA GLY A 197 0.02 -11.59 18.11
C GLY A 197 -0.30 -12.87 17.34
N ARG A 198 -1.12 -12.79 16.30
CA ARG A 198 -1.62 -13.96 15.56
C ARG A 198 -1.29 -13.88 14.08
N ASP A 199 -1.51 -15.00 13.40
CA ASP A 199 -1.31 -15.09 11.95
C ASP A 199 -2.38 -14.24 11.23
N LYS A 200 -1.93 -13.16 10.60
CA LYS A 200 -2.78 -12.20 9.86
C LYS A 200 -3.61 -12.88 8.78
N LEU A 201 -3.03 -13.89 8.11
CA LEU A 201 -3.72 -14.60 7.03
C LEU A 201 -4.86 -15.48 7.57
N ARG A 202 -4.70 -16.08 8.75
CA ARG A 202 -5.79 -16.84 9.38
C ARG A 202 -6.98 -15.93 9.74
N ILE A 203 -6.68 -14.75 10.31
CA ILE A 203 -7.72 -13.76 10.66
C ILE A 203 -8.44 -13.29 9.38
N LEU A 204 -7.67 -13.03 8.31
CA LEU A 204 -8.22 -12.63 7.01
C LEU A 204 -9.15 -13.71 6.43
N VAL A 205 -8.70 -14.97 6.41
CA VAL A 205 -9.49 -16.10 5.89
C VAL A 205 -10.79 -16.26 6.69
N VAL A 206 -10.71 -16.17 8.02
CA VAL A 206 -11.90 -16.23 8.89
C VAL A 206 -12.87 -15.09 8.54
N GLY A 207 -12.38 -13.86 8.39
CA GLY A 207 -13.20 -12.71 7.98
C GLY A 207 -13.86 -12.92 6.62
N LEU A 208 -13.10 -13.43 5.64
CA LEU A 208 -13.61 -13.72 4.27
C LEU A 208 -14.69 -14.80 4.29
N VAL A 209 -14.51 -15.85 5.12
CA VAL A 209 -15.50 -16.94 5.27
C VAL A 209 -16.79 -16.39 5.91
N ILE A 210 -16.68 -15.62 7.00
CA ILE A 210 -17.85 -14.99 7.67
C ILE A 210 -18.59 -14.10 6.64
N PHE A 211 -17.89 -13.25 5.92
CA PHE A 211 -18.48 -12.36 4.92
C PHE A 211 -19.18 -13.16 3.81
N LEU A 212 -18.51 -14.16 3.26
CA LEU A 212 -19.05 -14.98 2.15
C LEU A 212 -20.31 -15.75 2.60
N LEU A 213 -20.25 -16.41 3.76
CA LEU A 213 -21.39 -17.20 4.27
C LEU A 213 -22.61 -16.31 4.57
N SER A 214 -22.37 -15.12 5.18
CA SER A 214 -23.45 -14.15 5.40
C SER A 214 -23.99 -13.58 4.08
N GLY A 215 -23.12 -13.30 3.09
CA GLY A 215 -23.55 -12.86 1.77
C GLY A 215 -24.40 -13.90 1.05
N ILE A 216 -24.03 -15.18 1.12
CA ILE A 216 -24.83 -16.30 0.58
C ILE A 216 -26.16 -16.43 1.34
N ALA A 217 -26.14 -16.29 2.67
CA ALA A 217 -27.36 -16.38 3.49
C ALA A 217 -28.39 -15.30 3.08
N CYS A 218 -27.95 -14.07 2.76
CA CYS A 218 -28.82 -12.99 2.31
C CYS A 218 -29.63 -13.36 1.06
N LEU A 219 -29.12 -14.25 0.21
CA LEU A 219 -29.82 -14.69 -1.02
C LEU A 219 -31.08 -15.53 -0.75
N PHE A 220 -31.20 -16.09 0.45
CA PHE A 220 -32.29 -17.03 0.79
C PHE A 220 -33.26 -16.49 1.85
N ILE A 221 -32.93 -15.37 2.50
CA ILE A 221 -33.72 -14.79 3.59
C ILE A 221 -34.87 -13.96 3.03
N ARG A 222 -36.08 -14.21 3.54
CA ARG A 222 -37.33 -13.53 3.15
C ARG A 222 -37.94 -12.68 4.26
N ASN A 223 -37.23 -12.53 5.38
CA ASN A 223 -37.69 -11.76 6.54
C ASN A 223 -36.71 -10.61 6.78
N ILE A 224 -37.23 -9.38 6.90
CA ILE A 224 -36.43 -8.16 7.07
C ILE A 224 -35.55 -8.21 8.33
N THR A 225 -36.09 -8.69 9.45
CA THR A 225 -35.33 -8.80 10.73
C THR A 225 -34.16 -9.78 10.60
N ALA A 226 -34.40 -10.95 9.99
CA ALA A 226 -33.34 -11.93 9.73
C ALA A 226 -32.30 -11.39 8.76
N LEU A 227 -32.74 -10.63 7.73
CA LEU A 227 -31.84 -9.97 6.77
C LEU A 227 -30.92 -8.95 7.45
N ILE A 228 -31.48 -8.14 8.36
CA ILE A 228 -30.71 -7.18 9.18
C ILE A 228 -29.67 -7.93 10.05
N LEU A 229 -30.07 -9.01 10.73
CA LEU A 229 -29.17 -9.80 11.59
C LEU A 229 -28.02 -10.40 10.79
N VAL A 230 -28.29 -10.96 9.61
CA VAL A 230 -27.24 -11.55 8.75
C VAL A 230 -26.35 -10.45 8.16
N SER A 231 -26.92 -9.30 7.84
CA SER A 231 -26.12 -8.12 7.39
C SER A 231 -25.20 -7.64 8.52
N CYS A 232 -25.60 -7.73 9.78
CA CYS A 232 -24.72 -7.47 10.93
C CYS A 232 -23.52 -8.43 10.96
N ILE A 233 -23.75 -9.73 10.71
CA ILE A 233 -22.67 -10.73 10.63
C ILE A 233 -21.74 -10.43 9.46
N LEU A 234 -22.30 -9.98 8.32
CA LEU A 234 -21.53 -9.52 7.16
C LEU A 234 -20.62 -8.34 7.55
N GLY A 235 -21.14 -7.38 8.32
CA GLY A 235 -20.37 -6.25 8.87
C GLY A 235 -19.20 -6.70 9.75
N ILE A 236 -19.39 -7.74 10.56
CA ILE A 236 -18.33 -8.35 11.38
C ILE A 236 -17.21 -8.89 10.48
N GLY A 237 -17.57 -9.68 9.46
CA GLY A 237 -16.62 -10.21 8.48
C GLY A 237 -15.83 -9.10 7.79
N ALA A 238 -16.54 -8.07 7.34
CA ALA A 238 -15.95 -6.89 6.69
C ALA A 238 -14.95 -6.17 7.61
N GLY A 239 -15.34 -5.93 8.87
CA GLY A 239 -14.47 -5.28 9.86
C GLY A 239 -13.16 -6.04 10.07
N MET A 240 -13.20 -7.38 10.00
CA MET A 240 -12.00 -8.20 10.09
C MET A 240 -11.10 -8.06 8.84
N ILE A 241 -11.67 -7.94 7.65
CA ILE A 241 -10.93 -7.91 6.37
C ILE A 241 -10.25 -6.56 6.14
N ILE A 242 -10.92 -5.44 6.43
CA ILE A 242 -10.56 -4.08 6.03
C ILE A 242 -9.11 -3.70 6.42
N PRO A 243 -8.69 -3.79 7.70
CA PRO A 243 -7.31 -3.39 8.05
C PRO A 243 -6.27 -4.41 7.57
N LEU A 244 -6.67 -5.67 7.39
CA LEU A 244 -5.76 -6.71 6.90
C LEU A 244 -5.48 -6.56 5.40
N SER A 245 -6.45 -6.13 4.61
CA SER A 245 -6.28 -5.83 3.19
C SER A 245 -5.15 -4.82 2.97
N THR A 246 -5.27 -3.64 3.57
CA THR A 246 -4.23 -2.59 3.51
C THR A 246 -2.94 -3.06 4.18
N GLY A 247 -3.06 -3.80 5.30
CA GLY A 247 -1.93 -4.41 6.01
C GLY A 247 -1.12 -5.37 5.15
N LEU A 248 -1.76 -6.10 4.22
CA LEU A 248 -1.07 -6.95 3.24
C LEU A 248 -0.21 -6.10 2.30
N VAL A 249 -0.75 -5.02 1.75
CA VAL A 249 0.02 -4.11 0.87
C VAL A 249 1.26 -3.59 1.62
N VAL A 250 1.07 -3.15 2.86
CA VAL A 250 2.16 -2.63 3.72
C VAL A 250 3.21 -3.72 4.03
N ALA A 251 2.78 -4.98 4.21
CA ALA A 251 3.68 -6.10 4.51
C ALA A 251 4.53 -6.51 3.29
N TYR A 252 3.93 -6.52 2.10
CA TYR A 252 4.60 -6.98 0.89
C TYR A 252 5.42 -5.91 0.18
N PHE A 253 5.06 -4.63 0.29
CA PHE A 253 5.65 -3.53 -0.49
C PHE A 253 6.29 -2.47 0.41
N THR A 254 7.36 -1.81 -0.10
CA THR A 254 8.06 -0.71 0.59
C THR A 254 8.33 0.46 -0.35
N GLY A 255 8.53 1.64 0.24
CA GLY A 255 8.89 2.86 -0.50
C GLY A 255 7.84 3.22 -1.54
N GLU A 256 8.28 3.60 -2.72
CA GLU A 256 7.43 3.98 -3.87
C GLU A 256 6.48 2.85 -4.28
N TYR A 257 6.95 1.60 -4.25
CA TYR A 257 6.12 0.43 -4.60
C TYR A 257 4.92 0.31 -3.67
N ARG A 258 5.08 0.64 -2.38
CA ARG A 258 3.97 0.60 -1.40
C ARG A 258 2.94 1.70 -1.71
N VAL A 259 3.38 2.93 -1.95
CA VAL A 259 2.52 4.07 -2.28
C VAL A 259 1.70 3.74 -3.54
N ARG A 260 2.38 3.24 -4.59
CA ARG A 260 1.73 2.83 -5.85
C ARG A 260 0.68 1.73 -5.62
N GLN A 261 1.01 0.72 -4.83
CA GLN A 261 0.09 -0.39 -4.57
C GLN A 261 -1.10 0.02 -3.67
N LEU A 262 -0.90 0.96 -2.74
CA LEU A 262 -2.00 1.54 -1.97
C LEU A 262 -2.95 2.34 -2.89
N GLY A 263 -2.40 3.07 -3.85
CA GLY A 263 -3.16 3.75 -4.89
C GLY A 263 -4.00 2.77 -5.71
N TYR A 264 -3.37 1.71 -6.24
CA TYR A 264 -4.06 0.67 -7.02
C TYR A 264 -5.14 -0.04 -6.18
N SER A 265 -4.85 -0.35 -4.91
CA SER A 265 -5.84 -0.97 -4.00
C SER A 265 -7.05 -0.06 -3.79
N SER A 266 -6.83 1.25 -3.61
CA SER A 266 -7.90 2.25 -3.50
C SER A 266 -8.73 2.31 -4.80
N SER A 267 -8.06 2.32 -5.96
CA SER A 267 -8.74 2.33 -7.28
C SER A 267 -9.60 1.09 -7.49
N ILE A 268 -9.04 -0.09 -7.22
CA ILE A 268 -9.75 -1.39 -7.35
C ILE A 268 -10.96 -1.41 -6.42
N ASN A 269 -10.79 -0.97 -5.19
CA ASN A 269 -11.84 -0.91 -4.17
C ASN A 269 -13.03 -0.06 -4.64
N ASN A 270 -12.78 1.16 -5.12
CA ASN A 270 -13.82 2.08 -5.59
C ASN A 270 -14.44 1.62 -6.92
N LEU A 271 -13.63 1.09 -7.84
CA LEU A 271 -14.14 0.50 -9.09
C LEU A 271 -15.08 -0.68 -8.79
N THR A 272 -14.67 -1.55 -7.86
CA THR A 272 -15.51 -2.71 -7.47
C THR A 272 -16.83 -2.23 -6.87
N LEU A 273 -16.81 -1.19 -6.05
CA LEU A 273 -18.04 -0.61 -5.47
C LEU A 273 -18.98 -0.12 -6.57
N VAL A 274 -18.48 0.66 -7.53
CA VAL A 274 -19.28 1.19 -8.65
C VAL A 274 -19.88 0.04 -9.48
N LEU A 275 -19.06 -0.97 -9.81
CA LEU A 275 -19.53 -2.13 -10.57
C LEU A 275 -20.53 -2.98 -9.77
N ALA A 276 -20.29 -3.15 -8.46
CA ALA A 276 -21.18 -3.93 -7.59
C ALA A 276 -22.54 -3.25 -7.41
N THR A 277 -22.58 -1.92 -7.22
CA THR A 277 -23.83 -1.16 -7.11
C THR A 277 -24.61 -1.20 -8.44
N ALA A 278 -23.94 -1.05 -9.58
CA ALA A 278 -24.58 -1.15 -10.90
C ALA A 278 -25.15 -2.56 -11.13
N LEU A 279 -24.36 -3.59 -10.80
CA LEU A 279 -24.80 -4.99 -10.94
C LEU A 279 -25.96 -5.32 -9.98
N SER A 280 -25.86 -4.88 -8.73
CA SER A 280 -26.92 -5.04 -7.72
C SER A 280 -28.25 -4.43 -8.19
N GLY A 281 -28.20 -3.18 -8.69
CA GLY A 281 -29.38 -2.51 -9.24
C GLY A 281 -29.95 -3.20 -10.47
N TYR A 282 -29.10 -3.71 -11.36
CA TYR A 282 -29.55 -4.47 -12.54
C TYR A 282 -30.24 -5.79 -12.14
N LEU A 283 -29.61 -6.52 -11.20
CA LEU A 283 -30.15 -7.81 -10.71
C LEU A 283 -31.47 -7.63 -9.94
N ALA A 284 -31.64 -6.48 -9.26
CA ALA A 284 -32.88 -6.13 -8.55
C ALA A 284 -34.12 -6.16 -9.48
N ASN A 285 -33.97 -5.78 -10.77
CA ASN A 285 -35.06 -5.81 -11.72
C ASN A 285 -35.51 -7.24 -12.08
N ILE A 286 -34.66 -8.24 -11.81
CA ILE A 286 -34.98 -9.66 -12.06
C ILE A 286 -35.57 -10.28 -10.78
N ASP A 287 -34.82 -10.19 -9.68
CA ASP A 287 -35.25 -10.63 -8.36
C ASP A 287 -34.39 -9.87 -7.34
N TRP A 288 -35.02 -9.23 -6.36
CA TRP A 288 -34.33 -8.43 -5.36
C TRP A 288 -33.29 -9.25 -4.54
N HIS A 289 -33.51 -10.54 -4.33
CA HIS A 289 -32.54 -11.43 -3.66
C HIS A 289 -31.22 -11.49 -4.43
N LEU A 290 -31.28 -11.48 -5.77
CA LEU A 290 -30.09 -11.57 -6.61
C LEU A 290 -29.15 -10.37 -6.44
N SER A 291 -29.66 -9.22 -5.93
CA SER A 291 -28.83 -8.06 -5.60
C SER A 291 -27.72 -8.40 -4.59
N PHE A 292 -27.98 -9.35 -3.68
CA PHE A 292 -27.00 -9.79 -2.69
C PHE A 292 -25.90 -10.69 -3.28
N LEU A 293 -26.01 -11.10 -4.56
CA LEU A 293 -24.99 -11.90 -5.24
C LEU A 293 -23.60 -11.18 -5.23
N VAL A 294 -23.59 -9.84 -5.21
CA VAL A 294 -22.36 -9.06 -5.14
C VAL A 294 -21.55 -9.38 -3.86
N TYR A 295 -22.20 -9.85 -2.80
CA TYR A 295 -21.54 -10.24 -1.56
C TYR A 295 -20.86 -11.63 -1.64
N THR A 296 -20.94 -12.34 -2.77
CA THR A 296 -20.20 -13.59 -2.98
C THR A 296 -18.77 -13.34 -3.53
N LEU A 297 -18.43 -12.10 -3.85
CA LEU A 297 -17.08 -11.74 -4.37
C LEU A 297 -15.92 -12.22 -3.45
N PRO A 298 -16.04 -12.30 -2.11
CA PRO A 298 -14.99 -12.87 -1.24
C PRO A 298 -14.59 -14.30 -1.60
N ALA A 299 -15.42 -15.07 -2.31
CA ALA A 299 -15.06 -16.41 -2.81
C ALA A 299 -13.79 -16.37 -3.68
N VAL A 300 -13.66 -15.35 -4.53
CA VAL A 300 -12.45 -15.14 -5.35
C VAL A 300 -11.22 -14.95 -4.47
N SER A 301 -11.34 -14.13 -3.41
CA SER A 301 -10.25 -13.89 -2.46
C SER A 301 -9.88 -15.16 -1.67
N LEU A 302 -10.86 -15.98 -1.31
CA LEU A 302 -10.64 -17.26 -0.63
C LEU A 302 -9.88 -18.24 -1.52
N VAL A 303 -10.27 -18.37 -2.81
CA VAL A 303 -9.59 -19.22 -3.80
C VAL A 303 -8.14 -18.77 -4.02
N LEU A 304 -7.88 -17.46 -3.96
CA LEU A 304 -6.53 -16.89 -4.15
C LEU A 304 -5.71 -16.85 -2.86
N SER A 305 -6.31 -17.01 -1.68
CA SER A 305 -5.63 -16.89 -0.38
C SER A 305 -4.46 -17.88 -0.17
N PRO A 306 -4.46 -19.13 -0.72
CA PRO A 306 -3.30 -20.03 -0.57
C PRO A 306 -2.01 -19.48 -1.17
N PHE A 307 -2.09 -18.62 -2.20
CA PHE A 307 -0.91 -18.01 -2.79
C PHE A 307 -0.20 -17.06 -1.82
N LEU A 308 -0.95 -16.42 -0.91
CA LEU A 308 -0.40 -15.56 0.14
C LEU A 308 0.38 -16.38 1.18
N HIS A 309 -0.07 -17.58 1.54
CA HIS A 309 0.61 -18.49 2.47
C HIS A 309 1.94 -19.01 1.91
N ARG A 310 1.96 -19.38 0.65
CA ARG A 310 3.11 -20.01 0.00
C ARG A 310 4.35 -19.11 -0.04
N GLN A 311 4.18 -17.80 -0.09
CA GLN A 311 5.31 -16.86 -0.18
C GLN A 311 5.87 -16.43 1.19
N ARG A 312 5.15 -16.70 2.29
CA ARG A 312 5.59 -16.36 3.65
C ARG A 312 6.75 -17.23 4.15
N SER A 313 7.07 -18.32 3.45
CA SER A 313 8.14 -19.25 3.83
C SER A 313 9.56 -18.69 3.63
N THR A 314 9.72 -17.50 3.03
CA THR A 314 11.00 -16.82 2.95
C THR A 314 11.26 -16.15 4.30
N PRO A 315 12.33 -16.50 5.03
CA PRO A 315 12.65 -15.86 6.31
C PRO A 315 12.80 -14.35 6.11
N GLU A 316 12.05 -13.59 6.85
CA GLU A 316 12.24 -12.14 6.90
C GLU A 316 13.69 -11.89 7.39
N PRO A 317 14.51 -11.11 6.67
CA PRO A 317 15.85 -10.78 7.18
C PRO A 317 15.70 -10.26 8.59
N ALA A 318 16.52 -10.76 9.51
CA ALA A 318 16.46 -10.39 10.92
C ALA A 318 16.44 -8.86 11.02
N ALA A 319 15.29 -8.29 11.35
CA ALA A 319 15.16 -6.87 11.59
C ALA A 319 16.15 -6.51 12.69
N SER A 320 16.97 -5.50 12.48
CA SER A 320 17.92 -5.03 13.50
C SER A 320 17.16 -4.81 14.81
N ASP A 321 17.79 -5.13 15.93
CA ASP A 321 17.17 -5.01 17.26
C ASP A 321 16.62 -3.61 17.53
N GLN A 322 17.14 -2.60 16.86
CA GLN A 322 16.63 -1.22 16.89
C GLN A 322 15.23 -1.08 16.29
N MET A 323 14.90 -1.84 15.22
CA MET A 323 13.55 -1.85 14.63
C MET A 323 12.54 -2.63 15.46
N ARG A 324 13.01 -3.59 16.25
CA ARG A 324 12.17 -4.45 17.08
C ARG A 324 11.58 -3.69 18.27
N ASN A 325 12.31 -2.72 18.82
CA ASN A 325 11.93 -1.92 20.00
C ASN A 325 11.16 -0.63 19.66
N LYS A 326 10.99 -0.30 18.38
CA LYS A 326 10.25 0.90 17.98
C LYS A 326 8.77 0.77 18.35
N THR A 327 8.24 1.76 19.07
CA THR A 327 6.80 1.87 19.39
C THR A 327 6.09 2.73 18.34
N ILE A 328 4.76 2.64 18.29
CA ILE A 328 3.96 3.51 17.42
C ILE A 328 4.13 4.97 17.91
N ASP A 329 4.39 5.88 16.98
CA ASP A 329 4.45 7.33 17.26
C ASP A 329 3.01 7.82 17.47
N ARG A 330 2.54 7.80 18.73
CA ARG A 330 1.16 8.11 19.11
C ARG A 330 0.73 9.53 18.69
N PRO A 331 1.51 10.60 18.96
CA PRO A 331 1.09 11.95 18.56
C PRO A 331 0.92 12.09 17.03
N LYS A 332 1.81 11.52 16.23
CA LYS A 332 1.65 11.53 14.77
C LYS A 332 0.45 10.69 14.32
N LEU A 333 0.20 9.56 14.97
CA LEU A 333 -0.99 8.72 14.67
C LEU A 333 -2.28 9.49 14.93
N VAL A 334 -2.40 10.15 16.09
CA VAL A 334 -3.58 10.95 16.46
C VAL A 334 -3.80 12.08 15.46
N ARG A 335 -2.74 12.78 15.03
CA ARG A 335 -2.83 13.85 14.01
C ARG A 335 -3.32 13.30 12.66
N LEU A 336 -2.82 12.12 12.25
CA LEU A 336 -3.28 11.46 11.00
C LEU A 336 -4.74 11.01 11.11
N MET A 337 -5.15 10.50 12.28
CA MET A 337 -6.55 10.13 12.56
C MET A 337 -7.47 11.35 12.47
N ALA A 338 -7.08 12.47 13.09
CA ALA A 338 -7.84 13.73 13.05
C ALA A 338 -7.95 14.27 11.62
N LEU A 339 -6.83 14.25 10.88
CA LEU A 339 -6.80 14.67 9.47
C LEU A 339 -7.74 13.80 8.62
N TYR A 340 -7.68 12.49 8.79
CA TYR A 340 -8.49 11.55 8.00
C TYR A 340 -9.97 11.66 8.36
N PHE A 341 -10.29 11.81 9.64
CA PHE A 341 -11.66 12.07 10.10
C PHE A 341 -12.24 13.28 9.36
N PHE A 342 -11.52 14.40 9.42
CA PHE A 342 -11.96 15.67 8.85
C PHE A 342 -12.16 15.59 7.32
N ILE A 343 -11.19 15.00 6.63
CA ILE A 343 -11.23 14.87 5.16
C ILE A 343 -12.40 13.96 4.74
N THR A 344 -12.60 12.84 5.46
CA THR A 344 -13.72 11.92 5.19
C THR A 344 -15.06 12.62 5.45
N TYR A 345 -15.18 13.27 6.59
CA TYR A 345 -16.38 14.03 6.99
C TYR A 345 -16.74 15.08 5.92
N ALA A 346 -15.76 15.87 5.49
CA ALA A 346 -15.96 16.92 4.48
C ALA A 346 -16.36 16.34 3.11
N ALA A 347 -15.62 15.32 2.63
CA ALA A 347 -15.85 14.73 1.31
C ALA A 347 -17.21 14.04 1.21
N LEU A 348 -17.64 13.33 2.28
CA LEU A 348 -18.89 12.58 2.29
C LEU A 348 -20.15 13.48 2.47
N THR A 349 -19.99 14.77 2.73
CA THR A 349 -21.09 15.72 2.62
C THR A 349 -21.82 15.58 1.27
N ILE A 350 -21.08 15.33 0.19
CA ILE A 350 -21.65 15.11 -1.15
C ILE A 350 -22.57 13.87 -1.14
N THR A 351 -22.11 12.76 -0.57
CA THR A 351 -22.85 11.50 -0.55
C THR A 351 -24.18 11.62 0.22
N PHE A 352 -24.17 12.36 1.34
CA PHE A 352 -25.36 12.46 2.21
C PHE A 352 -26.31 13.60 1.85
N TYR A 353 -25.80 14.69 1.27
CA TYR A 353 -26.58 15.91 1.08
C TYR A 353 -26.85 16.29 -0.38
N ALA A 354 -26.19 15.62 -1.37
CA ALA A 354 -26.40 15.94 -2.78
C ALA A 354 -27.86 15.71 -3.24
N ALA A 355 -28.54 14.69 -2.69
CA ALA A 355 -29.92 14.38 -3.04
C ALA A 355 -30.87 15.54 -2.61
N PHE A 356 -30.68 16.07 -1.41
CA PHE A 356 -31.47 17.20 -0.90
C PHE A 356 -31.23 18.47 -1.75
N LEU A 357 -29.96 18.72 -2.10
CA LEU A 357 -29.58 19.86 -2.95
C LEU A 357 -30.22 19.77 -4.35
N VAL A 358 -30.18 18.57 -4.96
CA VAL A 358 -30.75 18.30 -6.28
C VAL A 358 -32.28 18.51 -6.27
N ASP A 359 -32.94 18.06 -5.21
CA ASP A 359 -34.38 18.24 -5.01
C ASP A 359 -34.71 19.72 -4.81
N GLY A 360 -33.94 20.46 -3.99
CA GLY A 360 -34.09 21.90 -3.77
C GLY A 360 -33.84 22.75 -5.03
N TYR A 361 -33.12 22.21 -6.02
CA TYR A 361 -32.92 22.88 -7.33
C TYR A 361 -33.93 22.42 -8.38
N HIS A 362 -34.90 21.59 -7.99
CA HIS A 362 -35.90 20.98 -8.90
C HIS A 362 -35.30 20.25 -10.09
N LEU A 363 -34.13 19.60 -9.87
CA LEU A 363 -33.47 18.78 -10.86
C LEU A 363 -33.99 17.32 -10.75
N PRO A 364 -33.89 16.52 -11.84
CA PRO A 364 -34.32 15.12 -11.77
C PRO A 364 -33.60 14.37 -10.64
N LYS A 365 -34.33 13.63 -9.81
CA LYS A 365 -33.79 12.88 -8.66
C LYS A 365 -32.66 11.93 -9.06
N ALA A 366 -32.74 11.30 -10.25
CA ALA A 366 -31.70 10.45 -10.80
C ALA A 366 -30.33 11.15 -10.91
N PHE A 367 -30.33 12.48 -11.03
CA PHE A 367 -29.09 13.28 -11.15
C PHE A 367 -28.24 13.22 -9.88
N SER A 368 -28.85 13.10 -8.69
CA SER A 368 -28.11 12.92 -7.43
C SER A 368 -27.31 11.60 -7.46
N GLY A 369 -27.90 10.53 -7.99
CA GLY A 369 -27.22 9.24 -8.19
C GLY A 369 -26.03 9.37 -9.14
N VAL A 370 -26.18 10.16 -10.21
CA VAL A 370 -25.06 10.42 -11.16
C VAL A 370 -23.92 11.15 -10.44
N LEU A 371 -24.23 12.17 -9.62
CA LEU A 371 -23.22 12.94 -8.87
C LEU A 371 -22.47 12.05 -7.88
N ILE A 372 -23.18 11.19 -7.14
CA ILE A 372 -22.59 10.27 -6.15
C ILE A 372 -21.73 9.23 -6.87
N SER A 373 -22.21 8.66 -7.97
CA SER A 373 -21.48 7.69 -8.78
C SER A 373 -20.19 8.30 -9.34
N LEU A 374 -20.28 9.53 -9.84
CA LEU A 374 -19.14 10.26 -10.38
C LEU A 374 -18.11 10.60 -9.27
N PHE A 375 -18.58 10.94 -8.08
CA PHE A 375 -17.72 11.16 -6.91
C PHE A 375 -16.88 9.90 -6.61
N PHE A 376 -17.51 8.71 -6.53
CA PHE A 376 -16.79 7.46 -6.28
C PHE A 376 -15.86 7.07 -7.45
N LEU A 377 -16.30 7.31 -8.69
CA LEU A 377 -15.47 7.08 -9.88
C LEU A 377 -14.24 8.01 -9.89
N ALA A 378 -14.43 9.28 -9.47
CA ALA A 378 -13.34 10.24 -9.35
C ALA A 378 -12.33 9.88 -8.26
N ILE A 379 -12.76 9.20 -7.17
CA ILE A 379 -11.86 8.67 -6.12
C ILE A 379 -10.89 7.61 -6.73
N MET A 380 -11.36 6.85 -7.71
CA MET A 380 -10.55 5.81 -8.37
C MET A 380 -9.36 6.40 -9.15
N ALA A 381 -9.59 7.50 -9.87
CA ALA A 381 -8.64 8.03 -10.86
C ALA A 381 -7.25 8.35 -10.30
N PRO A 382 -7.11 9.12 -9.19
CA PRO A 382 -5.78 9.47 -8.67
C PRO A 382 -4.97 8.26 -8.18
N GLY A 383 -5.62 7.20 -7.73
CA GLY A 383 -4.93 5.98 -7.30
C GLY A 383 -4.14 5.30 -8.42
N LEU A 384 -4.59 5.44 -9.67
CA LEU A 384 -3.92 4.87 -10.85
C LEU A 384 -2.64 5.64 -11.23
N ILE A 385 -2.61 6.95 -10.95
CA ILE A 385 -1.54 7.86 -11.37
C ILE A 385 -0.87 8.57 -10.18
N LEU A 386 -0.98 8.00 -9.00
CA LEU A 386 -0.54 8.60 -7.73
C LEU A 386 0.94 9.04 -7.77
N ASP A 387 1.82 8.18 -8.32
CA ASP A 387 3.25 8.48 -8.43
C ASP A 387 3.52 9.75 -9.28
N ARG A 388 2.79 9.88 -10.40
CA ARG A 388 2.92 11.04 -11.28
C ARG A 388 2.46 12.32 -10.57
N ILE A 389 1.34 12.23 -9.85
CA ILE A 389 0.79 13.37 -9.10
C ILE A 389 1.79 13.82 -8.02
N ILE A 390 2.35 12.87 -7.25
CA ILE A 390 3.37 13.17 -6.24
C ILE A 390 4.62 13.81 -6.91
N GLY A 391 5.03 13.30 -8.06
CA GLY A 391 6.15 13.85 -8.82
C GLY A 391 5.94 15.30 -9.28
N ILE A 392 4.70 15.65 -9.67
CA ILE A 392 4.31 17.00 -10.12
C ILE A 392 4.17 17.97 -8.94
N PHE A 393 3.34 17.63 -7.97
CA PHE A 393 2.97 18.53 -6.86
C PHE A 393 3.97 18.50 -5.70
N LYS A 394 4.76 17.42 -5.56
CA LYS A 394 5.79 17.27 -4.50
C LYS A 394 5.21 17.58 -3.11
N GLY A 395 5.81 18.52 -2.38
CA GLY A 395 5.35 18.95 -1.05
C GLY A 395 3.93 19.54 -1.01
N TYR A 396 3.42 19.99 -2.15
CA TYR A 396 2.07 20.55 -2.26
C TYR A 396 0.98 19.51 -2.53
N THR A 397 1.30 18.23 -2.64
CA THR A 397 0.32 17.17 -2.98
C THR A 397 -0.87 17.15 -2.02
N ASN A 398 -0.62 17.21 -0.70
CA ASN A 398 -1.71 17.24 0.30
C ASN A 398 -2.52 18.53 0.21
N VAL A 399 -1.83 19.66 0.02
CA VAL A 399 -2.48 20.98 -0.14
C VAL A 399 -3.43 20.96 -1.34
N ALA A 400 -2.93 20.49 -2.48
CA ALA A 400 -3.72 20.37 -3.72
C ALA A 400 -4.93 19.46 -3.52
N ALA A 401 -4.74 18.32 -2.87
CA ALA A 401 -5.80 17.35 -2.60
C ALA A 401 -6.91 17.96 -1.71
N ILE A 402 -6.52 18.61 -0.60
CA ILE A 402 -7.46 19.28 0.33
C ILE A 402 -8.17 20.45 -0.38
N ALA A 403 -7.42 21.25 -1.15
CA ALA A 403 -7.97 22.36 -1.92
C ALA A 403 -8.99 21.88 -2.97
N MET A 404 -8.73 20.74 -3.62
CA MET A 404 -9.67 20.11 -4.57
C MET A 404 -10.97 19.70 -3.89
N ILE A 405 -10.90 19.11 -2.67
CA ILE A 405 -12.09 18.77 -1.88
C ILE A 405 -12.89 20.05 -1.58
N GLY A 406 -12.24 21.10 -1.08
CA GLY A 406 -12.87 22.38 -0.75
C GLY A 406 -13.51 23.05 -1.98
N ALA A 407 -12.77 23.09 -3.10
CA ALA A 407 -13.27 23.65 -4.37
C ALA A 407 -14.51 22.87 -4.87
N GLY A 408 -14.45 21.53 -4.75
CA GLY A 408 -15.60 20.68 -5.08
C GLY A 408 -16.84 21.02 -4.25
N LEU A 409 -16.67 21.18 -2.93
CA LEU A 409 -17.75 21.55 -2.02
C LEU A 409 -18.31 22.96 -2.34
N PHE A 410 -17.43 23.92 -2.66
CA PHE A 410 -17.84 25.26 -3.08
C PHE A 410 -18.65 25.24 -4.39
N CYS A 411 -18.31 24.34 -5.32
CA CYS A 411 -19.13 24.17 -6.53
C CYS A 411 -20.57 23.79 -6.19
N PHE A 412 -20.79 22.91 -5.21
CA PHE A 412 -22.12 22.53 -4.72
C PHE A 412 -22.81 23.69 -3.99
N GLY A 413 -22.08 24.45 -3.19
CA GLY A 413 -22.63 25.55 -2.37
C GLY A 413 -22.97 26.79 -3.15
N ILE A 414 -22.22 27.11 -4.20
CA ILE A 414 -22.34 28.40 -4.92
C ILE A 414 -23.18 28.26 -6.20
N PHE A 415 -22.89 27.24 -7.01
CA PHE A 415 -23.48 27.13 -8.35
C PHE A 415 -24.75 26.27 -8.35
N ARG A 416 -25.65 26.57 -9.30
CA ARG A 416 -26.88 25.81 -9.55
C ARG A 416 -26.81 25.01 -10.85
N ASP A 417 -25.77 25.27 -11.64
CA ASP A 417 -25.58 24.62 -12.93
C ASP A 417 -25.18 23.16 -12.79
N ARG A 418 -25.82 22.29 -13.60
CA ARG A 418 -25.54 20.85 -13.63
C ARG A 418 -24.07 20.55 -13.91
N GLY A 419 -23.47 21.30 -14.83
CA GLY A 419 -22.06 21.15 -15.20
C GLY A 419 -21.13 21.41 -14.03
N MET A 420 -21.41 22.49 -13.27
CA MET A 420 -20.59 22.85 -12.09
C MET A 420 -20.75 21.84 -10.94
N LEU A 421 -21.93 21.24 -10.78
CA LEU A 421 -22.14 20.15 -9.80
C LEU A 421 -21.35 18.90 -10.18
N VAL A 422 -21.29 18.56 -11.47
CA VAL A 422 -20.48 17.45 -12.03
C VAL A 422 -18.98 17.71 -11.78
N VAL A 423 -18.51 18.93 -12.06
CA VAL A 423 -17.11 19.35 -11.79
C VAL A 423 -16.82 19.26 -10.28
N GLY A 424 -17.77 19.72 -9.45
CA GLY A 424 -17.65 19.69 -7.98
C GLY A 424 -17.49 18.26 -7.43
N ALA A 425 -18.35 17.33 -7.88
CA ALA A 425 -18.28 15.92 -7.49
C ALA A 425 -16.93 15.30 -7.92
N SER A 426 -16.49 15.61 -9.14
CA SER A 426 -15.23 15.11 -9.69
C SER A 426 -14.03 15.64 -8.91
N LEU A 427 -13.99 16.94 -8.61
CA LEU A 427 -12.87 17.56 -7.85
C LEU A 427 -12.80 17.00 -6.43
N ALA A 428 -13.92 16.93 -5.73
CA ALA A 428 -13.96 16.43 -4.35
C ALA A 428 -13.56 14.94 -4.29
N GLY A 429 -14.07 14.14 -5.21
CA GLY A 429 -13.71 12.71 -5.31
C GLY A 429 -12.22 12.52 -5.59
N PHE A 430 -11.69 13.28 -6.56
CA PHE A 430 -10.28 13.23 -6.93
C PHE A 430 -9.37 13.60 -5.75
N GLY A 431 -9.70 14.70 -5.04
CA GLY A 431 -8.96 15.14 -3.86
C GLY A 431 -8.97 14.09 -2.73
N TYR A 432 -10.13 13.51 -2.45
CA TYR A 432 -10.27 12.44 -1.44
C TYR A 432 -9.47 11.20 -1.83
N GLY A 433 -9.53 10.81 -3.11
CA GLY A 433 -8.81 9.66 -3.66
C GLY A 433 -7.28 9.80 -3.61
N LEU A 434 -6.76 11.04 -3.61
CA LEU A 434 -5.34 11.33 -3.37
C LEU A 434 -4.95 11.11 -1.91
N MET A 435 -5.78 11.63 -0.99
CA MET A 435 -5.44 11.65 0.43
C MET A 435 -5.47 10.28 1.08
N GLN A 436 -6.40 9.42 0.70
CA GLN A 436 -6.61 8.11 1.33
C GLN A 436 -5.35 7.22 1.30
N PRO A 437 -4.74 6.90 0.13
CA PRO A 437 -3.54 6.06 0.11
C PRO A 437 -2.32 6.72 0.76
N LEU A 438 -2.21 8.06 0.72
CA LEU A 438 -1.12 8.80 1.37
C LEU A 438 -1.21 8.69 2.89
N ILE A 439 -2.41 8.79 3.47
CA ILE A 439 -2.64 8.63 4.91
C ILE A 439 -2.29 7.21 5.35
N TYR A 440 -2.65 6.20 4.56
CA TYR A 440 -2.33 4.79 4.85
C TYR A 440 -0.81 4.55 4.79
N ASP A 441 -0.11 5.14 3.82
CA ASP A 441 1.35 5.03 3.72
C ASP A 441 2.05 5.70 4.90
N LYS A 442 1.64 6.92 5.25
CA LYS A 442 2.17 7.65 6.43
C LYS A 442 1.93 6.86 7.72
N THR A 443 0.76 6.24 7.86
CA THR A 443 0.42 5.39 9.00
C THR A 443 1.39 4.20 9.10
N ALA A 444 1.72 3.60 7.95
CA ALA A 444 2.67 2.48 7.88
C ALA A 444 4.11 2.91 8.24
N ILE A 445 4.49 4.16 7.95
CA ILE A 445 5.82 4.71 8.26
C ILE A 445 6.02 4.91 9.77
N ILE A 446 4.99 5.40 10.49
CA ILE A 446 5.07 5.74 11.92
C ILE A 446 4.94 4.52 12.83
N ALA A 447 4.56 3.37 12.28
CA ALA A 447 4.36 2.14 13.05
C ALA A 447 5.45 1.12 12.74
N PRO A 448 5.90 0.34 13.73
CA PRO A 448 6.79 -0.79 13.46
C PRO A 448 6.07 -1.86 12.62
N PRO A 449 6.77 -2.65 11.80
CA PRO A 449 6.13 -3.62 10.88
C PRO A 449 5.13 -4.57 11.55
N ARG A 450 5.40 -4.96 12.80
CA ARG A 450 4.49 -5.83 13.58
C ARG A 450 3.17 -5.14 13.92
N ALA A 451 3.20 -3.83 14.21
CA ALA A 451 2.04 -3.05 14.65
C ALA A 451 1.44 -2.18 13.52
N ALA A 452 1.94 -2.27 12.28
CA ALA A 452 1.45 -1.45 11.17
C ALA A 452 -0.05 -1.68 10.89
N THR A 453 -0.50 -2.94 10.91
CA THR A 453 -1.92 -3.28 10.74
C THR A 453 -2.78 -2.72 11.88
N LEU A 454 -2.26 -2.74 13.12
CA LEU A 454 -2.94 -2.13 14.27
C LEU A 454 -3.06 -0.60 14.12
N ALA A 455 -2.00 0.08 13.69
CA ALA A 455 -2.05 1.54 13.44
C ALA A 455 -3.06 1.86 12.32
N LEU A 456 -3.07 1.07 11.25
CA LEU A 456 -4.05 1.19 10.16
C LEU A 456 -5.48 0.98 10.66
N SER A 457 -5.69 0.03 11.57
CA SER A 457 -7.03 -0.22 12.11
C SER A 457 -7.59 0.98 12.90
N PHE A 458 -6.75 1.71 13.62
CA PHE A 458 -7.18 2.96 14.29
C PHE A 458 -7.60 4.02 13.28
N VAL A 459 -6.80 4.22 12.23
CA VAL A 459 -7.07 5.20 11.17
C VAL A 459 -8.38 4.84 10.43
N MET A 460 -8.58 3.55 10.13
CA MET A 460 -9.79 3.06 9.44
C MET A 460 -11.03 3.12 10.32
N ALA A 461 -10.90 2.82 11.62
CA ALA A 461 -12.01 2.94 12.57
C ALA A 461 -12.51 4.40 12.63
N VAL A 462 -11.58 5.35 12.66
CA VAL A 462 -11.89 6.79 12.65
C VAL A 462 -12.55 7.22 11.33
N ASN A 463 -12.16 6.62 10.21
CA ASN A 463 -12.81 6.82 8.91
C ASN A 463 -14.30 6.40 8.97
N TYR A 464 -14.60 5.21 9.47
CA TYR A 464 -15.97 4.74 9.62
C TYR A 464 -16.76 5.58 10.64
N LEU A 465 -16.08 6.04 11.69
CA LEU A 465 -16.68 6.97 12.66
C LEU A 465 -17.06 8.31 12.00
N ALA A 466 -16.20 8.83 11.10
CA ALA A 466 -16.48 10.06 10.34
C ALA A 466 -17.70 9.86 9.42
N ILE A 467 -17.80 8.71 8.75
CA ILE A 467 -18.96 8.35 7.90
C ILE A 467 -20.24 8.38 8.73
N MET A 468 -20.22 7.73 9.89
CA MET A 468 -21.39 7.62 10.79
C MET A 468 -21.79 8.99 11.37
N LEU A 469 -20.81 9.77 11.81
CA LEU A 469 -21.08 11.06 12.49
C LEU A 469 -21.39 12.21 11.53
N CYS A 470 -21.07 12.08 10.23
CA CYS A 470 -21.21 13.17 9.25
C CYS A 470 -22.62 13.80 9.25
N PRO A 471 -23.72 13.04 9.06
CA PRO A 471 -25.05 13.66 9.09
C PRO A 471 -25.41 14.26 10.44
N PHE A 472 -25.06 13.60 11.55
CA PHE A 472 -25.37 14.08 12.91
C PHE A 472 -24.69 15.42 13.22
N LEU A 473 -23.41 15.56 12.83
CA LEU A 473 -22.64 16.78 13.08
C LEU A 473 -23.21 17.95 12.26
N ILE A 474 -23.55 17.70 11.00
CA ILE A 474 -24.11 18.72 10.09
C ILE A 474 -25.50 19.16 10.60
N ASP A 475 -26.39 18.21 10.90
CA ASP A 475 -27.75 18.49 11.38
C ASP A 475 -27.72 19.22 12.72
N THR A 476 -26.85 18.80 13.65
CA THR A 476 -26.69 19.49 14.93
C THR A 476 -26.26 20.94 14.73
N PHE A 477 -25.27 21.15 13.84
CA PHE A 477 -24.77 22.50 13.55
C PHE A 477 -25.87 23.38 12.93
N THR A 478 -26.59 22.89 11.91
CA THR A 478 -27.64 23.65 11.21
C THR A 478 -28.79 24.01 12.15
N ARG A 479 -29.19 23.12 13.06
CA ARG A 479 -30.23 23.36 14.05
C ARG A 479 -29.85 24.49 15.04
N HIS A 480 -28.60 24.55 15.47
CA HIS A 480 -28.12 25.49 16.48
C HIS A 480 -27.74 26.86 15.91
N THR A 481 -27.46 26.96 14.62
CA THR A 481 -26.95 28.20 14.02
C THR A 481 -28.03 28.99 13.26
N ALA A 482 -29.28 28.52 13.21
CA ALA A 482 -30.34 29.09 12.41
C ALA A 482 -29.98 29.27 10.92
N LEU A 483 -28.93 28.64 10.46
CA LEU A 483 -28.52 28.62 9.05
C LEU A 483 -29.27 27.47 8.35
N HIS A 484 -30.34 27.82 7.64
CA HIS A 484 -31.20 26.86 6.96
C HIS A 484 -30.99 26.92 5.45
N GLY A 485 -31.03 25.75 4.80
CA GLY A 485 -30.95 25.62 3.36
C GLY A 485 -30.00 24.49 2.91
N ASP A 486 -30.33 23.92 1.77
CA ASP A 486 -29.66 22.74 1.21
C ASP A 486 -28.18 22.98 0.86
N ARG A 487 -27.75 24.22 0.74
CA ARG A 487 -26.38 24.65 0.43
C ARG A 487 -25.48 24.75 1.66
N VAL A 488 -26.07 24.94 2.84
CA VAL A 488 -25.33 25.22 4.08
C VAL A 488 -24.30 24.13 4.39
N PRO A 489 -24.63 22.82 4.32
CA PRO A 489 -23.64 21.77 4.54
C PRO A 489 -22.39 21.88 3.64
N PHE A 490 -22.58 22.23 2.37
CA PHE A 490 -21.50 22.37 1.39
C PHE A 490 -20.63 23.58 1.63
N LEU A 491 -21.26 24.75 1.89
CA LEU A 491 -20.54 26.01 2.17
C LEU A 491 -19.75 25.92 3.48
N LEU A 492 -20.36 25.38 4.54
CA LEU A 492 -19.72 25.19 5.84
C LEU A 492 -18.47 24.31 5.68
N ASN A 493 -18.63 23.11 5.09
CA ASN A 493 -17.54 22.16 4.92
C ASN A 493 -16.51 22.67 3.89
N GLY A 494 -16.93 23.43 2.91
CA GLY A 494 -16.06 24.13 1.96
C GLY A 494 -15.14 25.13 2.68
N MET A 495 -15.70 25.97 3.55
CA MET A 495 -14.93 26.95 4.35
C MET A 495 -13.97 26.26 5.31
N LEU A 496 -14.42 25.22 6.02
CA LEU A 496 -13.58 24.44 6.93
C LEU A 496 -12.42 23.77 6.17
N THR A 497 -12.71 23.22 4.99
CA THR A 497 -11.69 22.55 4.15
C THR A 497 -10.71 23.58 3.56
N ALA A 498 -11.18 24.78 3.19
CA ALA A 498 -10.31 25.88 2.74
C ALA A 498 -9.37 26.32 3.87
N GLY A 499 -9.88 26.42 5.09
CA GLY A 499 -9.06 26.70 6.29
C GLY A 499 -7.98 25.62 6.51
N LEU A 500 -8.37 24.36 6.36
CA LEU A 500 -7.42 23.23 6.47
C LEU A 500 -6.39 23.26 5.32
N ALA A 501 -6.79 23.64 4.10
CA ALA A 501 -5.87 23.78 2.96
C ALA A 501 -4.84 24.89 3.21
N LEU A 502 -5.27 26.01 3.77
CA LEU A 502 -4.39 27.13 4.16
C LEU A 502 -3.41 26.69 5.26
N LEU A 503 -3.90 25.97 6.26
CA LEU A 503 -3.06 25.40 7.33
C LEU A 503 -2.04 24.42 6.75
N ALA A 504 -2.46 23.55 5.85
CA ALA A 504 -1.59 22.59 5.15
C ALA A 504 -0.55 23.30 4.27
N PHE A 505 -0.92 24.42 3.64
CA PHE A 505 0.00 25.26 2.85
C PHE A 505 1.10 25.84 3.73
N ARG A 506 0.74 26.37 4.91
CA ARG A 506 1.70 26.94 5.86
C ARG A 506 2.62 25.86 6.47
N HIS A 507 2.10 24.66 6.68
CA HIS A 507 2.82 23.53 7.28
C HIS A 507 3.12 22.43 6.25
N ARG A 508 3.44 22.80 5.00
CA ARG A 508 3.65 21.89 3.88
C ARG A 508 4.82 20.90 4.08
N ASP A 509 5.77 21.28 4.94
CA ASP A 509 6.94 20.44 5.25
C ASP A 509 6.71 19.55 6.49
N ASP A 510 5.55 19.70 7.16
CA ASP A 510 5.18 18.82 8.29
C ASP A 510 4.82 17.42 7.78
N PHE A 511 5.14 16.42 8.57
CA PHE A 511 4.86 15.02 8.26
C PHE A 511 3.37 14.75 8.04
N THR A 512 2.48 15.35 8.84
CA THR A 512 1.03 15.09 8.79
C THR A 512 0.36 15.86 7.64
N LEU A 513 0.51 17.18 7.65
CA LEU A 513 -0.20 18.08 6.72
C LEU A 513 0.47 18.18 5.35
N GLY A 514 1.79 17.98 5.26
CA GLY A 514 2.52 18.04 4.00
C GLY A 514 3.15 16.72 3.58
N LEU A 515 4.03 16.78 2.61
CA LEU A 515 4.93 15.68 2.25
C LEU A 515 6.37 16.15 2.44
N ASP A 516 7.06 15.58 3.42
CA ASP A 516 8.48 15.84 3.69
C ASP A 516 9.30 15.54 2.42
N ALA A 517 10.36 16.30 2.20
CA ALA A 517 11.28 16.14 1.07
C ALA A 517 11.84 14.71 0.95
N SER A 518 12.02 14.00 2.05
CA SER A 518 12.45 12.60 2.07
C SER A 518 11.44 11.65 1.43
N TYR A 519 10.15 12.03 1.38
CA TYR A 519 9.06 11.20 0.87
C TYR A 519 9.16 10.99 -0.65
N TYR A 520 9.49 12.04 -1.39
CA TYR A 520 9.56 11.98 -2.85
C TYR A 520 10.99 11.92 -3.42
N LYS A 521 11.99 11.83 -2.55
CA LYS A 521 13.39 11.54 -2.92
C LYS A 521 13.75 10.05 -2.80
N ARG A 522 12.79 9.22 -2.45
CA ARG A 522 12.99 7.77 -2.28
C ARG A 522 13.16 7.05 -3.62
#